data_896158da908c75f3a42c4755e070289b
#
_entry.id   896158da908c75f3a42c4755e070289b
#
_cell.length_a   1.000
_cell.length_b   1.000
_cell.length_c   1.000
_cell.angle_alpha   90.00
_cell.angle_beta   90.00
_cell.angle_gamma   90.00
#
_symmetry.space_group_name_H-M   'P 1'
#
loop_
_entity.id
_entity.type
_entity.pdbx_description
1 polymer ?
#
loop_
_entity_poly.entity_id
_entity_poly.type
_entity_poly.pdbx_seq_one_letter_code
_entity_poly.pdbx_strand_id
1 'polypeptide(L)'
;GFKKGKVFLFQVRPVVLKKNYSTYKKEDFITALNKLKNKIIKLKKKNHNLIGKTTYFGVMPDWNPAEIIGIKPKALAISLYQELITDFIWAKNRESYGFNDMTSNHLMSIFLGTPFIDVRVDFNSWLPKNLNQSTKEKLINYYLNIFKNNNDYHDKIEFKILFTSFNAETNDRLKQINNNLISLNEKKKISKELKEITLN
;
A
#
# COMPACT_ATOMS: atom_id res chain seq x y z
N GLY A 1 -33.69 -4.28 -7.36
CA GLY A 1 -33.93 -3.52 -6.12
C GLY A 1 -34.66 -4.33 -5.08
N PHE A 2 -34.60 -3.89 -3.82
CA PHE A 2 -35.28 -4.54 -2.70
C PHE A 2 -36.15 -3.49 -1.97
N LYS A 3 -37.43 -3.77 -1.76
CA LYS A 3 -38.36 -2.87 -1.07
C LYS A 3 -39.42 -3.66 -0.33
N LYS A 4 -39.64 -3.39 0.96
CA LYS A 4 -40.67 -4.03 1.81
C LYS A 4 -40.66 -5.56 1.74
N GLY A 5 -39.49 -6.19 1.84
CA GLY A 5 -39.35 -7.66 1.80
C GLY A 5 -39.50 -8.29 0.40
N LYS A 6 -39.68 -7.49 -0.66
CA LYS A 6 -39.83 -7.98 -2.04
C LYS A 6 -38.64 -7.57 -2.91
N VAL A 7 -38.20 -8.48 -3.77
CA VAL A 7 -37.15 -8.24 -4.78
C VAL A 7 -37.82 -7.74 -6.06
N PHE A 8 -37.34 -6.63 -6.58
CA PHE A 8 -37.77 -6.07 -7.87
C PHE A 8 -36.62 -6.17 -8.86
N LEU A 9 -36.89 -6.80 -9.99
CA LEU A 9 -35.96 -6.97 -11.08
C LEU A 9 -36.16 -5.83 -12.08
N PHE A 10 -35.25 -4.85 -12.12
CA PHE A 10 -35.36 -3.69 -13.00
C PHE A 10 -34.85 -3.93 -14.41
N GLN A 11 -33.88 -4.82 -14.56
CA GLN A 11 -33.29 -5.12 -15.85
C GLN A 11 -32.63 -6.50 -15.86
N VAL A 12 -32.83 -7.24 -16.95
CA VAL A 12 -32.11 -8.47 -17.28
C VAL A 12 -31.40 -8.25 -18.60
N ARG A 13 -30.12 -8.55 -18.64
CA ARG A 13 -29.37 -8.54 -19.90
C ARG A 13 -28.70 -9.90 -20.07
N PRO A 14 -28.68 -10.48 -21.30
CA PRO A 14 -27.91 -11.68 -21.54
C PRO A 14 -26.43 -11.40 -21.31
N VAL A 15 -25.73 -12.36 -20.70
CA VAL A 15 -24.27 -12.30 -20.55
C VAL A 15 -23.65 -12.50 -21.92
N VAL A 16 -23.08 -11.45 -22.47
CA VAL A 16 -22.33 -11.53 -23.73
C VAL A 16 -20.92 -12.04 -23.41
N LEU A 17 -20.72 -13.33 -23.49
CA LEU A 17 -19.40 -13.93 -23.45
C LEU A 17 -18.73 -13.73 -24.80
N LYS A 18 -17.67 -12.94 -24.89
CA LYS A 18 -16.81 -12.95 -26.09
C LYS A 18 -16.14 -14.31 -26.17
N LYS A 19 -16.58 -15.14 -27.14
CA LYS A 19 -16.04 -16.49 -27.38
C LYS A 19 -14.60 -16.54 -27.90
N ASN A 20 -13.94 -15.44 -28.10
CA ASN A 20 -12.55 -15.40 -28.53
C ASN A 20 -11.61 -15.48 -27.32
N TYR A 21 -11.57 -16.66 -26.69
CA TYR A 21 -10.40 -17.02 -25.89
C TYR A 21 -9.27 -17.28 -26.91
N SER A 22 -8.31 -16.35 -26.99
CA SER A 22 -7.04 -16.69 -27.62
C SER A 22 -6.47 -17.87 -26.83
N THR A 23 -6.28 -19.00 -27.54
CA THR A 23 -5.63 -20.19 -26.97
C THR A 23 -4.18 -19.83 -26.71
N TYR A 24 -3.89 -19.32 -25.50
CA TYR A 24 -2.51 -19.12 -25.08
C TYR A 24 -1.82 -20.47 -25.02
N LYS A 25 -0.66 -20.59 -25.64
CA LYS A 25 0.16 -21.78 -25.50
C LYS A 25 0.63 -21.88 -24.05
N LYS A 26 0.69 -23.10 -23.51
CA LYS A 26 1.18 -23.36 -22.15
C LYS A 26 2.57 -22.76 -21.92
N GLU A 27 3.40 -22.75 -22.94
CA GLU A 27 4.76 -22.19 -22.93
C GLU A 27 4.76 -20.67 -22.72
N ASP A 28 3.83 -19.93 -23.34
CA ASP A 28 3.68 -18.49 -23.17
C ASP A 28 3.31 -18.15 -21.72
N PHE A 29 2.42 -18.95 -21.12
CA PHE A 29 2.04 -18.78 -19.73
C PHE A 29 3.20 -19.04 -18.75
N ILE A 30 3.96 -20.13 -18.96
CA ILE A 30 5.15 -20.43 -18.15
C ILE A 30 6.19 -19.32 -18.27
N THR A 31 6.41 -18.82 -19.47
CA THR A 31 7.32 -17.70 -19.72
C THR A 31 6.88 -16.43 -18.98
N ALA A 32 5.59 -16.10 -19.01
CA ALA A 32 5.03 -14.97 -18.27
C ALA A 32 5.19 -15.12 -16.76
N LEU A 33 4.95 -16.31 -16.22
CA LEU A 33 5.15 -16.61 -14.78
C LEU A 33 6.62 -16.47 -14.36
N ASN A 34 7.55 -16.95 -15.18
CA ASN A 34 8.98 -16.81 -14.89
C ASN A 34 9.44 -15.34 -14.90
N LYS A 35 8.96 -14.54 -15.87
CA LYS A 35 9.20 -13.10 -15.90
C LYS A 35 8.63 -12.42 -14.65
N LEU A 36 7.41 -12.77 -14.24
CA LEU A 36 6.78 -12.26 -13.04
C LEU A 36 7.57 -12.62 -11.78
N LYS A 37 7.96 -13.88 -11.62
CA LYS A 37 8.78 -14.35 -10.50
C LYS A 37 10.08 -13.56 -10.38
N ASN A 38 10.79 -13.37 -11.48
CA ASN A 38 12.03 -12.61 -11.53
C ASN A 38 11.80 -11.12 -11.17
N LYS A 39 10.72 -10.50 -11.66
CA LYS A 39 10.34 -9.14 -11.29
C LYS A 39 10.08 -9.02 -9.78
N ILE A 40 9.29 -9.91 -9.20
CA ILE A 40 8.99 -9.92 -7.75
C ILE A 40 10.25 -10.10 -6.92
N ILE A 41 11.13 -11.05 -7.29
CA ILE A 41 12.41 -11.29 -6.60
C ILE A 41 13.27 -10.02 -6.62
N LYS A 42 13.34 -9.33 -7.77
CA LYS A 42 14.08 -8.07 -7.91
C LYS A 42 13.51 -6.96 -7.01
N LEU A 43 12.20 -6.79 -7.00
CA LEU A 43 11.52 -5.77 -6.19
C LEU A 43 11.62 -6.06 -4.68
N LYS A 44 11.66 -7.33 -4.28
CA LYS A 44 11.83 -7.72 -2.87
C LYS A 44 13.23 -7.51 -2.32
N LYS A 45 14.22 -7.28 -3.16
CA LYS A 45 15.60 -7.03 -2.71
C LYS A 45 15.67 -5.76 -1.86
N LYS A 46 16.70 -5.71 -1.01
CA LYS A 46 17.03 -4.51 -0.26
C LYS A 46 17.30 -3.36 -1.24
N ASN A 47 16.71 -2.21 -0.96
CA ASN A 47 16.92 -0.96 -1.67
C ASN A 47 17.48 0.05 -0.67
N HIS A 48 18.54 0.80 -1.01
CA HIS A 48 19.17 1.75 -0.10
C HIS A 48 18.30 2.96 0.18
N ASN A 49 17.36 3.25 -0.71
CA ASN A 49 16.43 4.37 -0.54
C ASN A 49 15.17 3.99 0.27
N LEU A 50 15.06 2.70 0.67
CA LEU A 50 13.90 2.19 1.41
C LEU A 50 14.34 1.48 2.68
N ILE A 51 13.67 1.81 3.77
CA ILE A 51 13.79 1.11 5.04
C ILE A 51 12.98 -0.20 4.96
N GLY A 52 13.52 -1.26 5.54
CA GLY A 52 12.93 -2.59 5.50
C GLY A 52 13.66 -3.54 4.54
N LYS A 53 13.81 -4.80 4.98
CA LYS A 53 14.60 -5.82 4.26
C LYS A 53 13.88 -6.40 3.05
N THR A 54 12.54 -6.39 3.05
CA THR A 54 11.70 -6.96 2.00
C THR A 54 10.43 -6.16 1.86
N THR A 55 9.67 -6.40 0.78
CA THR A 55 8.34 -5.83 0.61
C THR A 55 7.27 -6.90 0.50
N TYR A 56 6.04 -6.47 0.67
CA TYR A 56 4.81 -7.20 0.34
C TYR A 56 4.06 -6.42 -0.72
N PHE A 57 3.22 -7.10 -1.48
CA PHE A 57 2.35 -6.48 -2.47
C PHE A 57 0.91 -6.71 -2.05
N GLY A 58 0.17 -5.62 -1.85
CA GLY A 58 -1.23 -5.62 -1.44
C GLY A 58 -2.12 -4.99 -2.49
N VAL A 59 -3.39 -5.39 -2.50
CA VAL A 59 -4.39 -4.79 -3.38
C VAL A 59 -4.96 -3.53 -2.73
N MET A 60 -5.01 -3.51 -1.41
CA MET A 60 -5.78 -2.58 -0.59
C MET A 60 -5.00 -1.60 0.32
N PRO A 61 -3.67 -1.54 0.37
CA PRO A 61 -3.04 -0.39 1.00
C PRO A 61 -3.44 0.90 0.29
N ASP A 62 -3.17 2.00 0.91
CA ASP A 62 -3.52 3.35 0.47
C ASP A 62 -3.48 3.55 -1.06
N TRP A 63 -4.38 4.40 -1.58
CA TRP A 63 -4.57 4.62 -3.03
C TRP A 63 -4.98 3.37 -3.81
N ASN A 64 -5.88 2.60 -3.24
CA ASN A 64 -6.35 1.33 -3.76
C ASN A 64 -6.67 1.33 -5.26
N PRO A 65 -5.76 0.84 -6.10
CA PRO A 65 -5.99 0.83 -7.54
C PRO A 65 -7.13 -0.11 -7.95
N ALA A 66 -7.37 -1.18 -7.19
CA ALA A 66 -8.41 -2.15 -7.50
C ALA A 66 -9.83 -1.55 -7.39
N GLU A 67 -10.04 -0.61 -6.47
CA GLU A 67 -11.31 0.13 -6.33
C GLU A 67 -11.41 1.26 -7.35
N ILE A 68 -10.31 1.98 -7.60
CA ILE A 68 -10.33 3.19 -8.43
C ILE A 68 -10.34 2.86 -9.93
N ILE A 69 -9.49 1.94 -10.38
CA ILE A 69 -9.34 1.59 -11.79
C ILE A 69 -9.73 0.14 -12.12
N GLY A 70 -10.03 -0.67 -11.09
CA GLY A 70 -10.45 -2.06 -11.20
C GLY A 70 -9.30 -3.07 -11.11
N ILE A 71 -9.66 -4.34 -10.85
CA ILE A 71 -8.69 -5.44 -10.67
C ILE A 71 -7.94 -5.77 -11.96
N LYS A 72 -8.58 -5.59 -13.12
CA LYS A 72 -7.99 -5.78 -14.45
C LYS A 72 -8.24 -4.54 -15.30
N PRO A 73 -7.59 -3.43 -15.00
CA PRO A 73 -7.80 -2.19 -15.72
C PRO A 73 -7.26 -2.26 -17.14
N LYS A 74 -7.83 -1.44 -18.04
CA LYS A 74 -7.28 -1.24 -19.38
C LYS A 74 -5.98 -0.44 -19.32
N ALA A 75 -5.14 -0.57 -20.33
CA ALA A 75 -3.83 0.09 -20.40
C ALA A 75 -3.90 1.61 -20.17
N LEU A 76 -4.88 2.29 -20.77
CA LEU A 76 -5.08 3.73 -20.57
C LEU A 76 -5.38 4.08 -19.11
N ALA A 77 -6.24 3.31 -18.44
CA ALA A 77 -6.56 3.54 -17.03
C ALA A 77 -5.33 3.34 -16.14
N ILE A 78 -4.49 2.33 -16.44
CA ILE A 78 -3.22 2.10 -15.74
C ILE A 78 -2.29 3.31 -15.91
N SER A 79 -2.04 3.73 -17.14
CA SER A 79 -1.09 4.83 -17.42
C SER A 79 -1.55 6.16 -16.82
N LEU A 80 -2.85 6.47 -16.89
CA LEU A 80 -3.39 7.66 -16.26
C LEU A 80 -3.26 7.60 -14.72
N TYR A 81 -3.56 6.47 -14.12
CA TYR A 81 -3.45 6.30 -12.68
C TYR A 81 -2.01 6.38 -12.19
N GLN A 82 -1.06 5.85 -12.95
CA GLN A 82 0.37 6.00 -12.70
C GLN A 82 0.79 7.46 -12.74
N GLU A 83 0.52 8.14 -13.83
CA GLU A 83 0.90 9.54 -14.06
C GLU A 83 0.27 10.50 -13.03
N LEU A 84 -1.03 10.37 -12.80
CA LEU A 84 -1.78 11.30 -11.98
C LEU A 84 -1.65 11.02 -10.48
N ILE A 85 -1.27 9.81 -10.08
CA ILE A 85 -1.26 9.43 -8.66
C ILE A 85 0.03 8.72 -8.27
N THR A 86 0.26 7.47 -8.75
CA THR A 86 1.16 6.53 -8.08
C THR A 86 2.63 6.67 -8.40
N ASP A 87 3.01 7.39 -9.46
CA ASP A 87 4.42 7.54 -9.83
C ASP A 87 5.10 8.69 -9.08
N PHE A 88 4.37 9.79 -8.80
CA PHE A 88 4.98 10.95 -8.18
C PHE A 88 4.06 11.70 -7.21
N ILE A 89 2.82 11.98 -7.62
CA ILE A 89 1.92 12.94 -6.92
C ILE A 89 1.59 12.48 -5.50
N TRP A 90 1.34 11.18 -5.29
CA TRP A 90 1.07 10.60 -3.97
C TRP A 90 2.20 10.89 -2.96
N ALA A 91 3.45 10.74 -3.40
CA ALA A 91 4.63 10.95 -2.57
C ALA A 91 4.85 12.43 -2.27
N LYS A 92 4.63 13.29 -3.27
CA LYS A 92 4.72 14.74 -3.11
C LYS A 92 3.67 15.28 -2.15
N ASN A 93 2.46 14.75 -2.21
CA ASN A 93 1.41 15.07 -1.26
C ASN A 93 1.83 14.75 0.18
N ARG A 94 2.34 13.55 0.45
CA ARG A 94 2.78 13.16 1.81
C ARG A 94 3.99 13.94 2.30
N GLU A 95 4.95 14.18 1.43
CA GLU A 95 6.14 14.99 1.75
C GLU A 95 5.75 16.41 2.16
N SER A 96 4.72 17.01 1.54
CA SER A 96 4.24 18.34 1.87
C SER A 96 3.63 18.46 3.28
N TYR A 97 3.15 17.36 3.85
CA TYR A 97 2.70 17.30 5.25
C TYR A 97 3.82 17.04 6.26
N GLY A 98 5.05 16.80 5.84
CA GLY A 98 6.17 16.56 6.75
C GLY A 98 6.57 15.10 6.93
N PHE A 99 6.08 14.20 6.06
CA PHE A 99 6.53 12.82 5.98
C PHE A 99 7.77 12.66 5.08
N ASN A 100 8.31 11.44 5.02
CA ASN A 100 9.47 11.14 4.18
C ASN A 100 9.20 11.44 2.70
N ASP A 101 10.20 11.98 2.04
CA ASP A 101 10.22 12.09 0.59
C ASP A 101 10.37 10.70 -0.06
N MET A 102 9.36 10.31 -0.80
CA MET A 102 9.30 9.04 -1.54
C MET A 102 9.15 9.26 -3.05
N THR A 103 9.36 10.47 -3.53
CA THR A 103 9.14 10.87 -4.95
C THR A 103 9.98 10.08 -5.95
N SER A 104 11.09 9.46 -5.52
CA SER A 104 11.91 8.57 -6.34
C SER A 104 11.41 7.12 -6.43
N ASN A 105 10.27 6.80 -5.78
CA ASN A 105 9.75 5.45 -5.70
C ASN A 105 8.32 5.38 -6.27
N HIS A 106 8.08 4.44 -7.17
CA HIS A 106 6.73 4.16 -7.65
C HIS A 106 5.97 3.35 -6.61
N LEU A 107 4.76 3.81 -6.25
CA LEU A 107 3.91 3.14 -5.29
C LEU A 107 3.32 1.84 -5.83
N MET A 108 2.99 1.81 -7.12
CA MET A 108 2.25 0.73 -7.75
C MET A 108 3.14 -0.14 -8.66
N SER A 109 2.88 -1.44 -8.64
CA SER A 109 3.45 -2.43 -9.56
C SER A 109 2.35 -3.22 -10.24
N ILE A 110 2.51 -3.52 -11.54
CA ILE A 110 1.56 -4.34 -12.30
C ILE A 110 2.10 -5.76 -12.42
N PHE A 111 1.29 -6.74 -12.00
CA PHE A 111 1.56 -8.18 -12.13
C PHE A 111 0.44 -8.87 -12.91
N LEU A 112 0.76 -9.40 -14.08
CA LEU A 112 -0.20 -10.05 -15.00
C LEU A 112 -1.47 -9.21 -15.27
N GLY A 113 -1.30 -7.89 -15.41
CA GLY A 113 -2.39 -6.96 -15.67
C GLY A 113 -3.18 -6.53 -14.44
N THR A 114 -2.82 -7.01 -13.26
CA THR A 114 -3.42 -6.60 -11.98
C THR A 114 -2.50 -5.62 -11.27
N PRO A 115 -3.01 -4.46 -10.81
CA PRO A 115 -2.24 -3.50 -10.05
C PRO A 115 -2.11 -3.92 -8.58
N PHE A 116 -0.93 -3.71 -8.03
CA PHE A 116 -0.60 -3.95 -6.62
C PHE A 116 0.19 -2.78 -6.05
N ILE A 117 -0.06 -2.44 -4.81
CA ILE A 117 0.72 -1.46 -4.04
C ILE A 117 1.95 -2.15 -3.44
N ASP A 118 3.11 -1.51 -3.54
CA ASP A 118 4.31 -1.88 -2.78
C ASP A 118 4.17 -1.39 -1.34
N VAL A 119 3.86 -2.30 -0.43
CA VAL A 119 3.58 -1.99 0.99
C VAL A 119 4.79 -1.39 1.70
N ARG A 120 6.01 -1.78 1.32
CA ARG A 120 7.21 -1.18 1.90
C ARG A 120 7.35 0.27 1.48
N VAL A 121 7.11 0.59 0.22
CA VAL A 121 7.13 1.96 -0.30
C VAL A 121 6.07 2.79 0.39
N ASP A 122 4.85 2.27 0.49
CA ASP A 122 3.74 2.94 1.18
C ASP A 122 4.09 3.24 2.64
N PHE A 123 4.52 2.24 3.41
CA PHE A 123 4.86 2.42 4.82
C PHE A 123 6.02 3.38 5.06
N ASN A 124 7.03 3.40 4.20
CA ASN A 124 8.13 4.38 4.28
C ASN A 124 7.63 5.82 4.12
N SER A 125 6.59 6.02 3.34
CA SER A 125 6.02 7.34 3.10
C SER A 125 5.26 7.93 4.30
N TRP A 126 4.88 7.10 5.27
CA TRP A 126 4.24 7.52 6.52
C TRP A 126 5.21 7.72 7.68
N LEU A 127 6.51 7.70 7.42
CA LEU A 127 7.48 8.01 8.46
C LEU A 127 7.67 9.54 8.59
N PRO A 128 7.49 10.14 9.78
CA PRO A 128 7.81 11.53 10.00
C PRO A 128 9.26 11.86 9.59
N LYS A 129 9.45 12.93 8.81
CA LYS A 129 10.74 13.30 8.20
C LYS A 129 11.84 13.50 9.23
N ASN A 130 11.52 14.10 10.39
CA ASN A 130 12.48 14.48 11.41
C ASN A 130 12.86 13.36 12.38
N LEU A 131 12.29 12.15 12.25
CA LEU A 131 12.73 11.01 13.03
C LEU A 131 14.14 10.56 12.62
N ASN A 132 14.95 10.11 13.59
CA ASN A 132 16.23 9.52 13.28
C ASN A 132 16.08 8.17 12.57
N GLN A 133 17.11 7.76 11.81
CA GLN A 133 17.09 6.55 10.99
C GLN A 133 16.79 5.28 11.80
N SER A 134 17.38 5.15 12.99
CA SER A 134 17.14 3.98 13.85
C SER A 134 15.68 3.83 14.27
N THR A 135 15.02 4.94 14.67
CA THR A 135 13.60 4.93 15.01
C THR A 135 12.72 4.62 13.80
N LYS A 136 13.06 5.16 12.63
CA LYS A 136 12.38 4.85 11.37
C LYS A 136 12.46 3.36 11.03
N GLU A 137 13.65 2.75 11.18
CA GLU A 137 13.85 1.30 10.94
C GLU A 137 13.03 0.44 11.88
N LYS A 138 12.95 0.82 13.15
CA LYS A 138 12.12 0.12 14.15
C LYS A 138 10.64 0.21 13.82
N LEU A 139 10.15 1.39 13.42
CA LEU A 139 8.76 1.58 13.00
C LEU A 139 8.41 0.76 11.77
N ILE A 140 9.23 0.77 10.73
CA ILE A 140 8.97 -0.02 9.52
C ILE A 140 8.96 -1.51 9.82
N ASN A 141 9.93 -2.00 10.61
CA ASN A 141 9.94 -3.41 10.99
C ASN A 141 8.71 -3.80 11.82
N TYR A 142 8.25 -2.91 12.69
CA TYR A 142 7.02 -3.09 13.44
C TYR A 142 5.80 -3.17 12.51
N TYR A 143 5.62 -2.21 11.59
CA TYR A 143 4.51 -2.18 10.65
C TYR A 143 4.49 -3.41 9.73
N LEU A 144 5.64 -3.74 9.12
CA LEU A 144 5.75 -4.89 8.22
C LEU A 144 5.51 -6.21 8.94
N ASN A 145 5.91 -6.32 10.21
CA ASN A 145 5.66 -7.51 11.01
C ASN A 145 4.17 -7.70 11.34
N ILE A 146 3.47 -6.62 11.70
CA ILE A 146 2.01 -6.66 11.92
C ILE A 146 1.32 -7.06 10.62
N PHE A 147 1.66 -6.42 9.51
CA PHE A 147 1.07 -6.71 8.21
C PHE A 147 1.28 -8.16 7.78
N LYS A 148 2.49 -8.69 7.96
CA LYS A 148 2.82 -10.07 7.63
C LYS A 148 2.02 -11.10 8.39
N ASN A 149 1.75 -10.83 9.68
CA ASN A 149 1.17 -11.81 10.59
C ASN A 149 -0.38 -11.76 10.64
N ASN A 150 -1.01 -10.84 9.93
CA ASN A 150 -2.44 -10.64 9.95
C ASN A 150 -2.98 -10.50 8.52
N ASN A 151 -3.53 -11.57 7.99
CA ASN A 151 -4.07 -11.58 6.62
C ASN A 151 -5.21 -10.56 6.43
N ASP A 152 -5.97 -10.26 7.46
CA ASP A 152 -7.08 -9.28 7.43
C ASP A 152 -6.59 -7.85 7.23
N TYR A 153 -5.31 -7.59 7.48
CA TYR A 153 -4.70 -6.27 7.25
C TYR A 153 -4.35 -5.97 5.80
N HIS A 154 -4.68 -6.88 4.90
CA HIS A 154 -4.62 -6.64 3.46
C HIS A 154 -5.87 -5.92 2.91
N ASP A 155 -6.87 -5.65 3.76
CA ASP A 155 -8.11 -4.98 3.39
C ASP A 155 -8.42 -3.81 4.35
N LYS A 156 -8.24 -2.57 3.89
CA LYS A 156 -8.69 -1.31 4.55
C LYS A 156 -8.23 -1.05 5.99
N ILE A 157 -7.18 -1.71 6.46
CA ILE A 157 -6.75 -1.65 7.86
C ILE A 157 -5.39 -0.95 8.04
N GLU A 158 -4.82 -0.37 6.99
CA GLU A 158 -3.53 0.31 7.05
C GLU A 158 -3.50 1.39 8.14
N PHE A 159 -4.59 2.12 8.36
CA PHE A 159 -4.70 3.12 9.43
C PHE A 159 -4.62 2.53 10.85
N LYS A 160 -4.90 1.25 11.03
CA LYS A 160 -4.71 0.57 12.32
C LYS A 160 -3.25 0.18 12.56
N ILE A 161 -2.48 0.01 11.50
CA ILE A 161 -1.06 -0.33 11.56
C ILE A 161 -0.22 0.94 11.67
N LEU A 162 -0.47 1.91 10.80
CA LEU A 162 0.34 3.12 10.63
C LEU A 162 -0.06 4.23 11.61
N PHE A 163 0.89 5.09 11.92
CA PHE A 163 0.65 6.38 12.56
C PHE A 163 0.65 7.46 11.47
N THR A 164 -0.53 7.80 10.96
CA THR A 164 -0.72 8.73 9.85
C THR A 164 -1.00 10.17 10.32
N SER A 165 -1.43 10.32 11.57
CA SER A 165 -1.74 11.61 12.19
C SER A 165 -1.70 11.46 13.71
N PHE A 166 -1.67 12.60 14.41
CA PHE A 166 -1.87 12.63 15.86
C PHE A 166 -3.36 12.73 16.17
N ASN A 167 -3.88 11.77 16.94
CA ASN A 167 -5.26 11.73 17.41
C ASN A 167 -5.34 11.28 18.88
N ALA A 168 -6.54 11.20 19.45
CA ALA A 168 -6.76 10.81 20.84
C ALA A 168 -6.15 9.44 21.20
N GLU A 169 -6.10 8.51 20.24
CA GLU A 169 -5.61 7.13 20.45
C GLU A 169 -4.09 7.00 20.26
N THR A 170 -3.41 7.99 19.66
CA THR A 170 -2.01 7.89 19.28
C THR A 170 -1.10 7.50 20.43
N ASN A 171 -1.26 8.14 21.59
CA ASN A 171 -0.42 7.87 22.76
C ASN A 171 -0.68 6.47 23.34
N ASP A 172 -1.91 6.00 23.32
CA ASP A 172 -2.26 4.67 23.84
C ASP A 172 -1.79 3.57 22.89
N ARG A 173 -1.90 3.77 21.59
CA ARG A 173 -1.29 2.89 20.58
C ARG A 173 0.24 2.83 20.73
N LEU A 174 0.90 3.95 20.96
CA LEU A 174 2.35 3.98 21.21
C LEU A 174 2.74 3.23 22.49
N LYS A 175 1.93 3.32 23.58
CA LYS A 175 2.18 2.58 24.82
C LYS A 175 2.13 1.07 24.60
N GLN A 176 1.28 0.58 23.72
CA GLN A 176 1.12 -0.86 23.41
C GLN A 176 2.36 -1.46 22.70
N ILE A 177 3.18 -0.64 22.05
CA ILE A 177 4.42 -1.11 21.44
C ILE A 177 5.41 -1.49 22.55
N ASN A 178 6.04 -2.67 22.43
CA ASN A 178 7.04 -3.12 23.38
C ASN A 178 8.19 -2.11 23.51
N ASN A 179 8.57 -1.73 24.74
CA ASN A 179 9.64 -0.78 25.02
C ASN A 179 11.02 -1.28 24.61
N ASN A 180 11.22 -2.58 24.49
CA ASN A 180 12.46 -3.17 23.95
C ASN A 180 12.60 -2.93 22.43
N LEU A 181 11.48 -2.73 21.73
CA LEU A 181 11.46 -2.41 20.31
C LEU A 181 11.60 -0.91 20.09
N ILE A 182 10.73 -0.11 20.73
CA ILE A 182 10.70 1.35 20.63
C ILE A 182 10.70 1.90 22.06
N SER A 183 11.80 2.54 22.46
CA SER A 183 11.97 3.08 23.81
C SER A 183 10.98 4.20 24.13
N LEU A 184 10.78 4.50 25.40
CA LEU A 184 9.89 5.59 25.84
C LEU A 184 10.27 6.95 25.24
N ASN A 185 11.57 7.22 25.11
CA ASN A 185 12.05 8.47 24.49
C ASN A 185 11.74 8.53 22.99
N GLU A 186 11.88 7.41 22.28
CA GLU A 186 11.49 7.31 20.87
C GLU A 186 9.98 7.49 20.70
N LYS A 187 9.16 6.88 21.56
CA LYS A 187 7.69 7.05 21.54
C LYS A 187 7.27 8.49 21.75
N LYS A 188 7.90 9.19 22.72
CA LYS A 188 7.66 10.62 22.94
C LYS A 188 8.03 11.45 21.71
N LYS A 189 9.15 11.13 21.06
CA LYS A 189 9.57 11.82 19.84
C LYS A 189 8.60 11.56 18.68
N ILE A 190 8.16 10.30 18.47
CA ILE A 190 7.16 9.97 17.46
C ILE A 190 5.86 10.75 17.71
N SER A 191 5.36 10.75 18.94
CA SER A 191 4.15 11.48 19.31
C SER A 191 4.28 12.98 19.03
N LYS A 192 5.43 13.58 19.34
CA LYS A 192 5.70 14.99 19.06
C LYS A 192 5.70 15.30 17.57
N GLU A 193 6.43 14.54 16.77
CA GLU A 193 6.53 14.73 15.32
C GLU A 193 5.15 14.58 14.65
N LEU A 194 4.37 13.56 15.05
CA LEU A 194 3.01 13.38 14.54
C LEU A 194 2.10 14.56 14.90
N LYS A 195 2.23 15.10 16.11
CA LYS A 195 1.47 16.28 16.52
C LYS A 195 1.83 17.51 15.69
N GLU A 196 3.10 17.74 15.42
CA GLU A 196 3.58 18.83 14.56
C GLU A 196 3.02 18.68 13.14
N ILE A 197 3.08 17.47 12.55
CA ILE A 197 2.52 17.19 11.23
C ILE A 197 1.01 17.43 11.18
N THR A 198 0.29 17.12 12.25
CA THR A 198 -1.19 17.25 12.27
C THR A 198 -1.65 18.70 12.47
N LEU A 199 -0.81 19.55 13.06
CA LEU A 199 -1.15 20.96 13.34
C LEU A 199 -0.71 21.93 12.24
N ASN A 200 0.12 21.48 11.28
CA ASN A 200 0.55 22.24 10.11
C ASN A 200 -0.39 21.96 8.91
#